data_18748424f9f97c809773fb720a20f208
#
_entry.id   18748424f9f97c809773fb720a20f208
#
_cell.length_a   1.000
_cell.length_b   1.000
_cell.length_c   1.000
_cell.angle_alpha   90.00
_cell.angle_beta   90.00
_cell.angle_gamma   90.00
#
_symmetry.space_group_name_H-M   'P 1'
#
loop_
_entity.id
_entity.type
_entity.pdbx_description
1 polymer ?
#
loop_
_entity_poly.entity_id
_entity_poly.type
_entity_poly.pdbx_seq_one_letter_code
_entity_poly.pdbx_strand_id
1 'polypeptide(L)'
;SSRRRHTRLLTVTGVQTCALPIWHLIFDMLAKFKLELKENFPYKVIDVEGAEADDIIGTLAPRHVMHEDVLIISSDGDFLQLQMYNGRSQYTIKQYNPAQKKFVISHDPVKELKMKIINGDSGDGIPNILSSSDTFVTGQRQKRMTEQKMEKYLNEEYVNYDTIANTGFARNQVLIDLRNIPNDIKDKIINMYDETKPASKNKMLDYFIANKLKNLMEVIEEF
;
A
#
# COMPACT_ATOMS: atom_id res chain seq x y z
N SER A 1 -12.30 -10.85 9.57
CA SER A 1 -11.41 -11.70 8.77
C SER A 1 -10.28 -10.83 8.28
N SER A 2 -9.15 -10.95 8.98
CA SER A 2 -7.91 -10.21 8.68
C SER A 2 -7.54 -10.39 7.19
N ARG A 3 -7.29 -9.30 6.48
CA ARG A 3 -6.59 -9.30 5.20
C ARG A 3 -5.16 -9.82 5.41
N ARG A 4 -4.99 -11.13 5.56
CA ARG A 4 -3.66 -11.71 5.51
C ARG A 4 -3.25 -11.81 4.04
N ARG A 5 -2.58 -10.80 3.54
CA ARG A 5 -1.68 -10.97 2.39
C ARG A 5 -0.59 -11.93 2.84
N HIS A 6 -0.69 -13.19 2.44
CA HIS A 6 0.37 -14.14 2.68
C HIS A 6 1.55 -13.77 1.83
N THR A 7 2.50 -13.04 2.42
CA THR A 7 3.85 -12.97 1.87
C THR A 7 4.34 -14.39 1.69
N ARG A 8 4.47 -14.84 0.46
CA ARG A 8 4.97 -16.16 0.10
C ARG A 8 6.38 -16.29 0.65
N LEU A 9 6.56 -16.97 1.77
CA LEU A 9 7.83 -17.59 2.08
C LEU A 9 8.08 -18.63 1.00
N LEU A 10 8.94 -18.30 0.04
CA LEU A 10 9.46 -19.26 -0.92
C LEU A 10 10.20 -20.35 -0.13
N THR A 11 9.59 -21.52 0.00
CA THR A 11 10.22 -22.73 0.47
C THR A 11 11.24 -23.19 -0.57
N VAL A 12 12.47 -22.75 -0.45
CA VAL A 12 13.60 -23.32 -1.17
C VAL A 12 14.28 -24.28 -0.21
N THR A 13 14.03 -25.57 -0.40
CA THR A 13 14.70 -26.65 0.34
C THR A 13 16.22 -26.54 0.14
N GLY A 14 16.95 -26.37 1.23
CA GLY A 14 18.42 -26.35 1.26
C GLY A 14 19.08 -25.02 1.60
N VAL A 15 18.43 -23.89 1.42
CA VAL A 15 18.97 -22.53 1.75
C VAL A 15 18.28 -21.92 2.98
N GLN A 16 17.24 -22.55 3.48
CA GLN A 16 16.36 -22.03 4.52
C GLN A 16 17.02 -21.85 5.89
N THR A 17 18.01 -22.64 6.24
CA THR A 17 18.66 -22.58 7.56
C THR A 17 19.61 -21.39 7.72
N CYS A 18 20.12 -20.82 6.63
CA CYS A 18 20.96 -19.62 6.64
C CYS A 18 20.16 -18.31 6.46
N ALA A 19 18.97 -18.36 5.86
CA ALA A 19 18.17 -17.17 5.58
C ALA A 19 17.34 -16.71 6.79
N LEU A 20 16.88 -17.63 7.64
CA LEU A 20 16.08 -17.30 8.84
C LEU A 20 16.75 -16.31 9.80
N PRO A 21 18.05 -16.43 10.15
CA PRO A 21 18.73 -15.47 10.99
C PRO A 21 18.81 -14.07 10.37
N ILE A 22 18.95 -13.99 9.04
CA ILE A 22 19.05 -12.71 8.31
C ILE A 22 17.72 -11.97 8.35
N TRP A 23 16.61 -12.68 8.18
CA TRP A 23 15.28 -12.06 8.24
C TRP A 23 14.95 -11.52 9.62
N HIS A 24 15.27 -12.26 10.70
CA HIS A 24 15.12 -11.74 12.06
C HIS A 24 15.91 -10.46 12.26
N LEU A 25 17.17 -10.44 11.85
CA LEU A 25 18.01 -9.25 11.97
C LEU A 25 17.41 -8.05 11.20
N ILE A 26 16.90 -8.28 9.98
CA ILE A 26 16.25 -7.24 9.19
C ILE A 26 15.01 -6.69 9.89
N PHE A 27 14.15 -7.56 10.41
CA PHE A 27 12.94 -7.13 11.13
C PHE A 27 13.28 -6.40 12.43
N ASP A 28 14.28 -6.86 13.18
CA ASP A 28 14.75 -6.17 14.39
C ASP A 28 15.31 -4.78 14.07
N MET A 29 16.08 -4.67 12.99
CA MET A 29 16.60 -3.37 12.52
C MET A 29 15.49 -2.42 12.08
N LEU A 30 14.48 -2.91 11.35
CA LEU A 30 13.33 -2.13 10.94
C LEU A 30 12.48 -1.68 12.14
N ALA A 31 12.27 -2.55 13.11
CA ALA A 31 11.57 -2.23 14.34
C ALA A 31 12.30 -1.14 15.13
N LYS A 32 13.62 -1.28 15.26
CA LYS A 32 14.49 -0.28 15.91
C LYS A 32 14.43 1.05 15.16
N PHE A 33 14.57 1.05 13.83
CA PHE A 33 14.53 2.25 13.01
C PHE A 33 13.17 2.97 13.14
N LYS A 34 12.07 2.22 13.15
CA LYS A 34 10.73 2.77 13.38
C LYS A 34 10.62 3.49 14.73
N LEU A 35 11.16 2.90 15.81
CA LEU A 35 11.22 3.54 17.12
C LEU A 35 12.07 4.80 17.10
N GLU A 36 13.24 4.77 16.51
CA GLU A 36 14.13 5.92 16.38
C GLU A 36 13.46 7.08 15.64
N LEU A 37 12.74 6.80 14.54
CA LEU A 37 11.96 7.80 13.83
C LEU A 37 10.85 8.40 14.72
N LYS A 38 10.11 7.55 15.44
CA LYS A 38 9.01 7.98 16.31
C LYS A 38 9.48 8.87 17.46
N GLU A 39 10.63 8.56 18.03
CA GLU A 39 11.15 9.24 19.21
C GLU A 39 11.90 10.54 18.91
N ASN A 40 12.54 10.61 17.74
CA ASN A 40 13.50 11.68 17.44
C ASN A 40 13.11 12.56 16.26
N PHE A 41 12.16 12.18 15.40
CA PHE A 41 11.88 12.94 14.19
C PHE A 41 10.55 13.71 14.29
N PRO A 42 10.44 14.88 13.62
CA PRO A 42 9.23 15.70 13.64
C PRO A 42 8.14 15.17 12.71
N TYR A 43 8.00 13.83 12.64
CA TYR A 43 7.04 13.15 11.79
C TYR A 43 6.12 12.24 12.62
N LYS A 44 4.90 12.08 12.16
CA LYS A 44 4.00 11.08 12.70
C LYS A 44 4.36 9.72 12.11
N VAL A 45 4.80 8.81 12.95
CA VAL A 45 5.04 7.40 12.57
C VAL A 45 3.82 6.59 12.98
N ILE A 46 3.04 6.18 11.99
CA ILE A 46 1.78 5.47 12.20
C ILE A 46 2.01 3.98 12.00
N ASP A 47 1.64 3.20 13.00
CA ASP A 47 1.78 1.74 13.00
C ASP A 47 0.58 1.15 13.76
N VAL A 48 -0.32 0.52 13.03
CA VAL A 48 -1.59 0.01 13.56
C VAL A 48 -1.61 -1.50 13.41
N GLU A 49 -1.83 -2.20 14.52
CA GLU A 49 -1.94 -3.66 14.51
C GLU A 49 -3.09 -4.12 13.63
N GLY A 50 -2.77 -5.01 12.69
CA GLY A 50 -3.72 -5.55 11.72
C GLY A 50 -3.95 -4.69 10.48
N ALA A 51 -3.24 -3.55 10.36
CA ALA A 51 -3.22 -2.70 9.17
C ALA A 51 -1.88 -2.81 8.44
N GLU A 52 -1.91 -2.72 7.12
CA GLU A 52 -0.75 -2.56 6.26
C GLU A 52 -0.52 -1.07 5.93
N ALA A 53 0.64 -0.73 5.38
CA ALA A 53 0.92 0.65 4.96
C ALA A 53 -0.13 1.17 3.95
N ASP A 54 -0.63 0.28 3.10
CA ASP A 54 -1.65 0.59 2.10
C ASP A 54 -2.98 0.99 2.76
N ASP A 55 -3.36 0.30 3.85
CA ASP A 55 -4.56 0.64 4.61
C ASP A 55 -4.42 2.02 5.27
N ILE A 56 -3.22 2.33 5.78
CA ILE A 56 -2.94 3.63 6.42
C ILE A 56 -3.00 4.75 5.39
N ILE A 57 -2.30 4.63 4.27
CA ILE A 57 -2.28 5.63 3.20
C ILE A 57 -3.66 5.72 2.54
N GLY A 58 -4.31 4.58 2.26
CA GLY A 58 -5.65 4.51 1.69
C GLY A 58 -6.74 5.14 2.57
N THR A 59 -6.51 5.21 3.88
CA THR A 59 -7.41 5.88 4.83
C THR A 59 -7.10 7.36 4.96
N LEU A 60 -5.83 7.72 5.11
CA LEU A 60 -5.43 9.09 5.42
C LEU A 60 -5.41 10.01 4.20
N ALA A 61 -4.97 9.54 3.03
CA ALA A 61 -4.89 10.39 1.85
C ALA A 61 -6.25 10.95 1.40
N PRO A 62 -7.35 10.16 1.35
CA PRO A 62 -8.68 10.69 1.06
C PRO A 62 -9.21 11.69 2.11
N ARG A 63 -8.79 11.53 3.37
CA ARG A 63 -9.15 12.46 4.45
C ARG A 63 -8.43 13.80 4.28
N HIS A 64 -7.13 13.75 4.03
CA HIS A 64 -6.31 14.96 3.94
C HIS A 64 -6.57 15.79 2.68
N VAL A 65 -6.82 15.15 1.53
CA VAL A 65 -7.10 15.88 0.28
C VAL A 65 -8.33 16.78 0.33
N MET A 66 -9.17 16.63 1.33
CA MET A 66 -10.29 17.55 1.55
C MET A 66 -9.85 18.91 2.10
N HIS A 67 -8.63 19.02 2.63
CA HIS A 67 -8.13 20.17 3.37
C HIS A 67 -6.75 20.66 2.91
N GLU A 68 -5.95 19.80 2.27
CA GLU A 68 -4.58 20.09 1.86
C GLU A 68 -4.13 19.21 0.68
N ASP A 69 -3.08 19.61 -0.04
CA ASP A 69 -2.44 18.77 -1.06
C ASP A 69 -1.74 17.57 -0.41
N VAL A 70 -1.88 16.41 -1.03
CA VAL A 70 -1.29 15.15 -0.55
C VAL A 70 -0.22 14.68 -1.52
N LEU A 71 1.00 14.48 -1.02
CA LEU A 71 2.09 13.85 -1.76
C LEU A 71 2.38 12.46 -1.19
N ILE A 72 2.14 11.43 -1.98
CA ILE A 72 2.52 10.05 -1.65
C ILE A 72 3.88 9.76 -2.26
N ILE A 73 4.86 9.39 -1.44
CA ILE A 73 6.19 8.98 -1.90
C ILE A 73 6.25 7.45 -1.83
N SER A 74 6.01 6.81 -2.97
CA SER A 74 6.00 5.33 -3.07
C SER A 74 6.22 4.89 -4.50
N SER A 75 6.89 3.73 -4.67
CA SER A 75 7.00 3.03 -5.96
C SER A 75 5.80 2.12 -6.24
N ASP A 76 4.92 1.92 -5.27
CA ASP A 76 3.75 1.05 -5.40
C ASP A 76 2.68 1.68 -6.31
N GLY A 77 2.23 0.91 -7.30
CA GLY A 77 1.18 1.36 -8.22
C GLY A 77 -0.22 1.36 -7.61
N ASP A 78 -0.42 0.75 -6.45
CA ASP A 78 -1.73 0.64 -5.82
C ASP A 78 -2.26 1.99 -5.36
N PHE A 79 -1.37 2.93 -5.03
CA PHE A 79 -1.78 4.27 -4.63
C PHE A 79 -2.29 5.15 -5.77
N LEU A 80 -2.07 4.77 -7.03
CA LEU A 80 -2.61 5.53 -8.17
C LEU A 80 -4.14 5.59 -8.15
N GLN A 81 -4.80 4.58 -7.60
CA GLN A 81 -6.25 4.60 -7.42
C GLN A 81 -6.73 5.76 -6.55
N LEU A 82 -5.89 6.27 -5.63
CA LEU A 82 -6.26 7.39 -4.76
C LEU A 82 -6.40 8.72 -5.52
N GLN A 83 -5.83 8.82 -6.74
CA GLN A 83 -6.01 9.99 -7.59
C GLN A 83 -7.46 10.17 -8.07
N MET A 84 -8.34 9.17 -7.89
CA MET A 84 -9.80 9.31 -8.12
C MET A 84 -10.48 10.35 -7.21
N TYR A 85 -9.80 10.76 -6.13
CA TYR A 85 -10.30 11.80 -5.24
C TYR A 85 -9.98 13.22 -5.74
N ASN A 86 -9.10 13.37 -6.73
CA ASN A 86 -8.79 14.64 -7.35
C ASN A 86 -10.04 15.23 -8.00
N GLY A 87 -10.20 16.55 -7.90
CA GLY A 87 -11.40 17.24 -8.38
C GLY A 87 -12.60 17.24 -7.42
N ARG A 88 -12.52 16.58 -6.26
CA ARG A 88 -13.55 16.65 -5.21
C ARG A 88 -13.36 17.84 -4.27
N SER A 89 -12.17 18.39 -4.22
CA SER A 89 -11.77 19.61 -3.51
C SER A 89 -10.84 20.44 -4.41
N GLN A 90 -10.36 21.57 -3.91
CA GLN A 90 -9.32 22.35 -4.59
C GLN A 90 -7.92 21.73 -4.51
N TYR A 91 -7.75 20.72 -3.67
CA TYR A 91 -6.48 20.04 -3.41
C TYR A 91 -6.36 18.75 -4.22
N THR A 92 -5.13 18.23 -4.33
CA THR A 92 -4.82 17.08 -5.17
C THR A 92 -3.98 16.04 -4.43
N ILE A 93 -4.18 14.76 -4.81
CA ILE A 93 -3.27 13.66 -4.45
C ILE A 93 -2.31 13.45 -5.61
N LYS A 94 -1.01 13.55 -5.32
CA LYS A 94 0.08 13.26 -6.25
C LYS A 94 0.92 12.10 -5.72
N GLN A 95 1.49 11.33 -6.62
CA GLN A 95 2.44 10.28 -6.27
C GLN A 95 3.79 10.53 -6.91
N TYR A 96 4.85 10.48 -6.11
CA TYR A 96 6.24 10.50 -6.57
C TYR A 96 6.84 9.10 -6.41
N ASN A 97 7.34 8.54 -7.50
CA ASN A 97 8.05 7.26 -7.49
C ASN A 97 9.55 7.51 -7.30
N PRO A 98 10.13 7.20 -6.13
CA PRO A 98 11.54 7.49 -5.84
C PRO A 98 12.50 6.61 -6.64
N ALA A 99 12.11 5.38 -7.03
CA ALA A 99 12.94 4.51 -7.85
C ALA A 99 13.06 5.02 -9.29
N GLN A 100 11.97 5.57 -9.83
CA GLN A 100 11.93 6.17 -11.17
C GLN A 100 12.25 7.66 -11.18
N LYS A 101 12.36 8.29 -10.00
CA LYS A 101 12.62 9.72 -9.81
C LYS A 101 11.64 10.62 -10.59
N LYS A 102 10.35 10.26 -10.60
CA LYS A 102 9.32 11.01 -11.33
C LYS A 102 7.95 10.94 -10.63
N PHE A 103 7.12 11.93 -10.93
CA PHE A 103 5.70 11.85 -10.61
C PHE A 103 5.01 10.82 -11.50
N VAL A 104 4.09 10.07 -10.91
CA VAL A 104 3.25 9.09 -11.62
C VAL A 104 1.81 9.59 -11.56
N ILE A 105 1.21 9.68 -12.75
CA ILE A 105 -0.15 10.20 -12.91
C ILE A 105 -0.99 9.12 -13.59
N SER A 106 -2.15 8.82 -13.01
CA SER A 106 -3.19 8.05 -13.68
C SER A 106 -4.10 8.98 -14.46
N HIS A 107 -4.38 8.64 -15.70
CA HIS A 107 -5.33 9.38 -16.55
C HIS A 107 -6.79 9.00 -16.26
N ASP A 108 -7.01 7.77 -15.81
CA ASP A 108 -8.32 7.25 -15.43
C ASP A 108 -8.18 6.26 -14.28
N PRO A 109 -8.02 6.77 -13.04
CA PRO A 109 -7.77 5.93 -11.88
C PRO A 109 -8.90 4.93 -11.59
N VAL A 110 -10.14 5.27 -11.99
CA VAL A 110 -11.29 4.36 -11.80
C VAL A 110 -11.21 3.18 -12.76
N LYS A 111 -10.92 3.43 -14.02
CA LYS A 111 -10.75 2.39 -15.04
C LYS A 111 -9.54 1.53 -14.76
N GLU A 112 -8.42 2.14 -14.39
CA GLU A 112 -7.19 1.42 -14.05
C GLU A 112 -7.39 0.52 -12.82
N LEU A 113 -8.11 0.99 -11.80
CA LEU A 113 -8.50 0.16 -10.66
C LEU A 113 -9.39 -1.02 -11.11
N LYS A 114 -10.40 -0.78 -11.96
CA LYS A 114 -11.26 -1.84 -12.49
C LYS A 114 -10.44 -2.88 -13.27
N MET A 115 -9.49 -2.42 -14.09
CA MET A 115 -8.57 -3.31 -14.80
C MET A 115 -7.74 -4.17 -13.83
N LYS A 116 -7.22 -3.57 -12.76
CA LYS A 116 -6.45 -4.29 -11.75
C LYS A 116 -7.33 -5.32 -11.01
N ILE A 117 -8.55 -4.97 -10.65
CA ILE A 117 -9.50 -5.91 -10.03
C ILE A 117 -9.78 -7.10 -10.97
N ILE A 118 -9.97 -6.86 -12.26
CA ILE A 118 -10.22 -7.92 -13.25
C ILE A 118 -9.00 -8.82 -13.44
N ASN A 119 -7.81 -8.25 -13.55
CA ASN A 119 -6.57 -9.00 -13.73
C ASN A 119 -6.08 -9.70 -12.46
N GLY A 120 -6.48 -9.20 -11.30
CA GLY A 120 -5.86 -9.57 -10.03
C GLY A 120 -4.45 -9.00 -9.89
N ASP A 121 -3.77 -9.42 -8.85
CA ASP A 121 -2.37 -9.10 -8.57
C ASP A 121 -1.59 -10.37 -8.23
N SER A 122 -0.77 -10.82 -9.16
CA SER A 122 0.01 -12.05 -8.95
C SER A 122 1.14 -11.86 -7.93
N GLY A 123 1.62 -10.64 -7.72
CA GLY A 123 2.61 -10.30 -6.70
C GLY A 123 2.06 -10.55 -5.30
N ASP A 124 0.83 -10.16 -5.08
CA ASP A 124 0.09 -10.34 -3.81
C ASP A 124 -0.65 -11.70 -3.75
N GLY A 125 -0.51 -12.53 -4.75
CA GLY A 125 -1.18 -13.84 -4.81
C GLY A 125 -2.68 -13.75 -5.11
N ILE A 126 -3.15 -12.65 -5.70
CA ILE A 126 -4.55 -12.43 -6.07
C ILE A 126 -4.75 -12.84 -7.53
N PRO A 127 -5.46 -13.95 -7.84
CA PRO A 127 -5.67 -14.37 -9.21
C PRO A 127 -6.73 -13.51 -9.91
N ASN A 128 -6.69 -13.53 -11.26
CA ASN A 128 -7.71 -12.84 -12.05
C ASN A 128 -9.13 -13.38 -11.77
N ILE A 129 -10.15 -12.63 -12.17
CA ILE A 129 -11.56 -12.94 -11.86
C ILE A 129 -12.05 -14.28 -12.41
N LEU A 130 -11.38 -14.84 -13.41
CA LEU A 130 -11.75 -16.12 -14.03
C LEU A 130 -11.16 -17.33 -13.32
N SER A 131 -10.24 -17.10 -12.38
CA SER A 131 -9.45 -18.13 -11.73
C SER A 131 -9.90 -18.33 -10.28
N SER A 132 -9.77 -19.57 -9.79
CA SER A 132 -10.09 -19.91 -8.40
C SER A 132 -9.17 -19.18 -7.42
N SER A 133 -9.68 -18.93 -6.21
CA SER A 133 -8.92 -18.25 -5.13
C SER A 133 -7.66 -19.00 -4.70
N ASP A 134 -7.62 -20.31 -4.88
CA ASP A 134 -6.50 -21.18 -4.51
C ASP A 134 -5.49 -21.41 -5.64
N THR A 135 -5.68 -20.75 -6.79
CA THR A 135 -4.87 -20.96 -8.01
C THR A 135 -3.36 -20.89 -7.73
N PHE A 136 -2.91 -19.88 -6.99
CA PHE A 136 -1.48 -19.75 -6.68
C PHE A 136 -1.03 -20.67 -5.53
N VAL A 137 -1.91 -21.03 -4.61
CA VAL A 137 -1.61 -21.92 -3.50
C VAL A 137 -1.42 -23.36 -4.00
N THR A 138 -2.25 -23.77 -4.96
CA THR A 138 -2.19 -25.10 -5.59
C THR A 138 -1.21 -25.21 -6.74
N GLY A 139 -0.51 -24.11 -7.07
CA GLY A 139 0.46 -24.05 -8.17
C GLY A 139 -0.19 -24.17 -9.55
N GLN A 140 -1.49 -23.98 -9.67
CA GLN A 140 -2.18 -24.00 -10.97
C GLN A 140 -1.92 -22.73 -11.77
N ARG A 141 -2.06 -22.83 -13.09
CA ARG A 141 -2.02 -21.66 -13.96
C ARG A 141 -3.34 -20.92 -13.91
N GLN A 142 -3.28 -19.60 -13.88
CA GLN A 142 -4.47 -18.77 -14.06
C GLN A 142 -5.14 -19.03 -15.41
N LYS A 143 -6.45 -18.93 -15.46
CA LYS A 143 -7.19 -18.86 -16.73
C LYS A 143 -6.75 -17.62 -17.50
N ARG A 144 -6.56 -17.78 -18.81
CA ARG A 144 -6.08 -16.69 -19.66
C ARG A 144 -7.11 -15.54 -19.73
N MET A 145 -6.68 -14.34 -19.35
CA MET A 145 -7.39 -13.10 -19.64
C MET A 145 -6.90 -12.57 -20.99
N THR A 146 -7.76 -12.60 -22.01
CA THR A 146 -7.48 -12.01 -23.32
C THR A 146 -7.93 -10.57 -23.36
N GLU A 147 -7.41 -9.78 -24.31
CA GLU A 147 -7.83 -8.39 -24.51
C GLU A 147 -9.34 -8.27 -24.74
N GLN A 148 -9.93 -9.14 -25.53
CA GLN A 148 -11.37 -9.18 -25.78
C GLN A 148 -12.18 -9.44 -24.50
N LYS A 149 -11.69 -10.35 -23.62
CA LYS A 149 -12.34 -10.60 -22.33
C LYS A 149 -12.17 -9.40 -21.40
N MET A 150 -10.98 -8.81 -21.37
CA MET A 150 -10.72 -7.59 -20.60
C MET A 150 -11.69 -6.48 -21.03
N GLU A 151 -11.78 -6.20 -22.31
CA GLU A 151 -12.66 -5.18 -22.86
C GLU A 151 -14.14 -5.45 -22.53
N LYS A 152 -14.58 -6.71 -22.67
CA LYS A 152 -15.92 -7.14 -22.27
C LYS A 152 -16.20 -6.77 -20.81
N TYR A 153 -15.35 -7.24 -19.87
CA TYR A 153 -15.56 -7.01 -18.44
C TYR A 153 -15.37 -5.56 -18.00
N LEU A 154 -14.58 -4.77 -18.76
CA LEU A 154 -14.46 -3.34 -18.51
C LEU A 154 -15.73 -2.58 -18.88
N ASN A 155 -16.37 -2.95 -19.98
CA ASN A 155 -17.56 -2.26 -20.52
C ASN A 155 -18.87 -2.71 -19.89
N GLU A 156 -18.91 -3.91 -19.30
CA GLU A 156 -20.08 -4.44 -18.59
C GLU A 156 -20.08 -4.03 -17.10
N GLU A 157 -21.26 -3.90 -16.52
CA GLU A 157 -21.40 -3.84 -15.07
C GLU A 157 -21.11 -5.22 -14.47
N TYR A 158 -20.42 -5.29 -13.33
CA TYR A 158 -20.01 -6.56 -12.74
C TYR A 158 -21.19 -7.48 -12.38
N VAL A 159 -22.38 -6.92 -12.12
CA VAL A 159 -23.62 -7.68 -11.85
C VAL A 159 -24.06 -8.53 -13.06
N ASN A 160 -23.60 -8.20 -14.26
CA ASN A 160 -23.87 -8.93 -15.49
C ASN A 160 -22.81 -9.99 -15.81
N TYR A 161 -21.78 -10.13 -14.97
CA TYR A 161 -20.76 -11.15 -15.16
C TYR A 161 -21.33 -12.54 -14.87
N ASP A 162 -20.75 -13.55 -15.52
CA ASP A 162 -21.06 -14.93 -15.13
C ASP A 162 -20.66 -15.20 -13.68
N THR A 163 -21.22 -16.23 -13.08
CA THR A 163 -21.06 -16.54 -11.65
C THR A 163 -19.60 -16.60 -11.21
N ILE A 164 -18.72 -17.17 -12.03
CA ILE A 164 -17.29 -17.32 -11.71
C ILE A 164 -16.62 -15.94 -11.71
N ALA A 165 -16.83 -15.16 -12.77
CA ALA A 165 -16.24 -13.83 -12.90
C ALA A 165 -16.80 -12.87 -11.85
N ASN A 166 -18.08 -12.94 -11.51
CA ASN A 166 -18.71 -12.14 -10.47
C ASN A 166 -18.10 -12.44 -9.08
N THR A 167 -17.98 -13.72 -8.73
CA THR A 167 -17.33 -14.13 -7.46
C THR A 167 -15.87 -13.69 -7.42
N GLY A 168 -15.13 -13.86 -8.52
CA GLY A 168 -13.75 -13.42 -8.65
C GLY A 168 -13.60 -11.89 -8.53
N PHE A 169 -14.52 -11.14 -9.13
CA PHE A 169 -14.53 -9.68 -9.05
C PHE A 169 -14.80 -9.20 -7.62
N ALA A 170 -15.82 -9.74 -6.96
CA ALA A 170 -16.12 -9.38 -5.58
C ALA A 170 -14.95 -9.67 -4.63
N ARG A 171 -14.30 -10.84 -4.79
CA ARG A 171 -13.09 -11.17 -4.04
C ARG A 171 -11.97 -10.14 -4.26
N ASN A 172 -11.65 -9.86 -5.52
CA ASN A 172 -10.54 -8.97 -5.87
C ASN A 172 -10.85 -7.52 -5.48
N GLN A 173 -12.09 -7.09 -5.60
CA GLN A 173 -12.51 -5.77 -5.18
C GLN A 173 -12.28 -5.56 -3.67
N VAL A 174 -12.58 -6.53 -2.84
CA VAL A 174 -12.31 -6.44 -1.40
C VAL A 174 -10.82 -6.39 -1.09
N LEU A 175 -9.98 -7.03 -1.91
CA LEU A 175 -8.54 -7.14 -1.65
C LEU A 175 -7.72 -5.99 -2.25
N ILE A 176 -8.17 -5.40 -3.37
CA ILE A 176 -7.40 -4.43 -4.15
C ILE A 176 -7.90 -3.00 -3.96
N ASP A 177 -9.22 -2.82 -3.83
CA ASP A 177 -9.81 -1.49 -3.73
C ASP A 177 -9.68 -0.94 -2.31
N LEU A 178 -8.85 0.07 -2.14
CA LEU A 178 -8.58 0.71 -0.84
C LEU A 178 -9.81 1.39 -0.22
N ARG A 179 -10.91 1.55 -0.97
CA ARG A 179 -12.18 2.02 -0.39
C ARG A 179 -12.83 0.97 0.52
N ASN A 180 -12.47 -0.30 0.34
CA ASN A 180 -13.02 -1.44 1.08
C ASN A 180 -12.21 -1.82 2.34
N ILE A 181 -11.33 -0.95 2.81
CA ILE A 181 -10.67 -1.10 4.11
C ILE A 181 -11.77 -1.19 5.18
N PRO A 182 -11.74 -2.19 6.08
CA PRO A 182 -12.73 -2.33 7.15
C PRO A 182 -12.82 -1.09 8.03
N ASN A 183 -14.04 -0.72 8.45
CA ASN A 183 -14.26 0.50 9.22
C ASN A 183 -13.53 0.49 10.57
N ASP A 184 -13.48 -0.66 11.24
CA ASP A 184 -12.73 -0.81 12.50
C ASP A 184 -11.22 -0.54 12.32
N ILE A 185 -10.65 -0.89 11.17
CA ILE A 185 -9.25 -0.58 10.83
C ILE A 185 -9.10 0.91 10.50
N LYS A 186 -10.03 1.49 9.71
CA LYS A 186 -10.03 2.93 9.43
C LYS A 186 -10.09 3.75 10.73
N ASP A 187 -10.98 3.39 11.64
CA ASP A 187 -11.15 4.09 12.91
C ASP A 187 -9.88 4.02 13.77
N LYS A 188 -9.23 2.85 13.84
CA LYS A 188 -7.94 2.70 14.52
C LYS A 188 -6.85 3.56 13.90
N ILE A 189 -6.77 3.61 12.56
CA ILE A 189 -5.79 4.43 11.83
C ILE A 189 -6.02 5.92 12.14
N ILE A 190 -7.26 6.38 12.05
CA ILE A 190 -7.62 7.78 12.29
C ILE A 190 -7.29 8.17 13.73
N ASN A 191 -7.70 7.37 14.70
CA ASN A 191 -7.41 7.61 16.11
C ASN A 191 -5.91 7.65 16.37
N MET A 192 -5.17 6.67 15.87
CA MET A 192 -3.71 6.63 16.01
C MET A 192 -3.07 7.89 15.39
N TYR A 193 -3.51 8.32 14.21
CA TYR A 193 -3.00 9.50 13.55
C TYR A 193 -3.28 10.77 14.35
N ASP A 194 -4.50 10.92 14.88
CA ASP A 194 -4.92 12.11 15.63
C ASP A 194 -4.22 12.19 17.01
N GLU A 195 -4.00 11.06 17.66
CA GLU A 195 -3.33 10.98 18.97
C GLU A 195 -1.79 11.09 18.86
N THR A 196 -1.20 10.68 17.73
CA THR A 196 0.25 10.67 17.56
C THR A 196 0.79 12.10 17.47
N LYS A 197 1.69 12.43 18.40
CA LYS A 197 2.43 13.70 18.41
C LYS A 197 3.84 13.47 17.86
N PRO A 198 4.29 14.24 16.85
CA PRO A 198 5.65 14.15 16.36
C PRO A 198 6.65 14.65 17.41
N ALA A 199 7.89 14.17 17.35
CA ALA A 199 8.97 14.72 18.16
C ALA A 199 9.32 16.17 17.75
N SER A 200 10.06 16.88 18.59
CA SER A 200 10.52 18.23 18.25
C SER A 200 11.74 18.19 17.31
N LYS A 201 11.91 19.25 16.51
CA LYS A 201 13.13 19.42 15.68
C LYS A 201 14.42 19.37 16.50
N ASN A 202 14.40 19.83 17.75
CA ASN A 202 15.58 19.77 18.63
C ASN A 202 16.02 18.33 18.91
N LYS A 203 15.06 17.41 19.15
CA LYS A 203 15.38 15.98 19.33
C LYS A 203 16.04 15.39 18.09
N MET A 204 15.61 15.79 16.89
CA MET A 204 16.21 15.34 15.65
C MET A 204 17.66 15.83 15.52
N LEU A 205 17.94 17.07 15.88
CA LEU A 205 19.31 17.60 15.90
C LEU A 205 20.18 16.81 16.89
N ASP A 206 19.69 16.60 18.10
CA ASP A 206 20.41 15.82 19.13
C ASP A 206 20.71 14.40 18.63
N TYR A 207 19.74 13.77 17.96
CA TYR A 207 19.90 12.46 17.34
C TYR A 207 20.98 12.46 16.25
N PHE A 208 21.00 13.48 15.38
CA PHE A 208 22.03 13.61 14.33
C PHE A 208 23.42 13.80 14.91
N ILE A 209 23.56 14.59 15.97
CA ILE A 209 24.83 14.81 16.68
C ILE A 209 25.30 13.49 17.30
N ALA A 210 24.43 12.81 18.06
CA ALA A 210 24.77 11.56 18.76
C ALA A 210 25.20 10.45 17.79
N ASN A 211 24.57 10.38 16.61
CA ASN A 211 24.85 9.37 15.58
C ASN A 211 25.86 9.85 14.51
N LYS A 212 26.47 11.03 14.68
CA LYS A 212 27.48 11.60 13.78
C LYS A 212 27.00 11.75 12.32
N LEU A 213 25.73 12.07 12.12
CA LEU A 213 25.09 12.19 10.81
C LEU A 213 25.33 13.57 10.19
N LYS A 214 26.60 13.91 9.91
CA LYS A 214 27.04 15.24 9.49
C LYS A 214 26.27 15.76 8.26
N ASN A 215 26.11 14.95 7.24
CA ASN A 215 25.43 15.35 5.99
C ASN A 215 23.96 15.73 6.22
N LEU A 216 23.27 15.10 7.17
CA LEU A 216 21.89 15.42 7.53
C LEU A 216 21.82 16.70 8.39
N MET A 217 22.86 16.98 9.16
CA MET A 217 22.95 18.24 9.92
C MET A 217 23.08 19.45 9.01
N GLU A 218 23.77 19.32 7.87
CA GLU A 218 23.96 20.41 6.89
C GLU A 218 22.63 20.84 6.22
N VAL A 219 21.65 19.95 6.15
CA VAL A 219 20.34 20.20 5.52
C VAL A 219 19.18 20.15 6.52
N ILE A 220 19.46 20.37 7.80
CA ILE A 220 18.46 20.22 8.88
C ILE A 220 17.26 21.17 8.73
N GLU A 221 17.44 22.30 8.07
CA GLU A 221 16.37 23.26 7.80
C GLU A 221 15.35 22.74 6.75
N GLU A 222 15.71 21.69 6.01
CA GLU A 222 14.83 21.06 5.02
C GLU A 222 13.84 20.06 5.66
N PHE A 223 13.96 19.77 6.97
CA PHE A 223 13.10 18.85 7.72
C PHE A 223 11.91 19.53 8.41
#